data_4841295b6a9a885586d698158599ba71
#
_entry.id   4841295b6a9a885586d698158599ba71
#
_cell.length_a   1.000
_cell.length_b   1.000
_cell.length_c   1.000
_cell.angle_alpha   90.00
_cell.angle_beta   90.00
_cell.angle_gamma   90.00
#
_symmetry.space_group_name_H-M   'P 1'
#
loop_
_entity.id
_entity.type
_entity.pdbx_description
1 polymer ?
#
loop_
_entity_poly.entity_id
_entity_poly.type
_entity_poly.pdbx_seq_one_letter_code
_entity_poly.pdbx_strand_id
1 'polypeptide(L)'
;DITKLKDVDVAILATPTRSCPEYAEKIVALGINTVDSFDIHTSILDYRTKQMENCKKAGKVSVISAGWDPGSDSIVRVLMESLAPKGLTYTNFGPGMSMGHSVCVRSKKGVKEALSVTIPLGEGIHRRMVYVELEECAKLEDVTAEIKADPYFAHDETHVFAVASVDDVKDMGHGVNLVRKGVSGKTQNQLFTFTM
;
A
#
# COMPACT_ATOMS: atom_id res chain seq x y z
N ASP A 1 25.85 0.43 1.38
CA ASP A 1 26.05 1.61 2.23
C ASP A 1 25.94 2.85 1.34
N ILE A 2 24.85 3.63 1.52
CA ILE A 2 24.53 4.80 0.69
C ILE A 2 25.58 5.91 0.82
N THR A 3 26.31 5.97 1.92
CA THR A 3 27.37 6.98 2.13
C THR A 3 28.57 6.78 1.20
N LYS A 4 28.66 5.60 0.56
CA LYS A 4 29.71 5.26 -0.41
C LYS A 4 29.33 5.56 -1.85
N LEU A 5 28.06 5.90 -2.10
CA LEU A 5 27.59 6.28 -3.44
C LEU A 5 28.10 7.70 -3.76
N LYS A 6 28.66 7.86 -4.95
CA LYS A 6 29.10 9.13 -5.49
C LYS A 6 28.28 9.43 -6.74
N ASP A 7 28.15 10.71 -7.04
CA ASP A 7 27.50 11.19 -8.29
C ASP A 7 26.03 10.71 -8.42
N VAL A 8 25.29 10.69 -7.29
CA VAL A 8 23.87 10.34 -7.25
C VAL A 8 23.05 11.63 -7.12
N ASP A 9 22.23 11.93 -8.10
CA ASP A 9 21.34 13.10 -8.10
C ASP A 9 20.03 12.83 -7.35
N VAL A 10 19.50 11.60 -7.49
CA VAL A 10 18.19 11.20 -6.96
C VAL A 10 18.23 9.75 -6.46
N ALA A 11 17.68 9.50 -5.29
CA ALA A 11 17.45 8.17 -4.75
C ALA A 11 15.96 7.83 -4.76
N ILE A 12 15.61 6.69 -5.35
CA ILE A 12 14.25 6.13 -5.28
C ILE A 12 14.21 5.16 -4.10
N LEU A 13 13.33 5.45 -3.12
CA LEU A 13 13.21 4.66 -1.90
C LEU A 13 12.16 3.55 -2.08
N ALA A 14 12.60 2.40 -2.55
CA ALA A 14 11.79 1.19 -2.66
C ALA A 14 11.91 0.35 -1.36
N THR A 15 11.65 0.97 -0.22
CA THR A 15 11.75 0.37 1.12
C THR A 15 10.36 0.16 1.71
N PRO A 16 10.23 -0.68 2.77
CA PRO A 16 8.99 -0.75 3.52
C PRO A 16 8.56 0.64 3.98
N THR A 17 7.28 0.96 3.84
CA THR A 17 6.73 2.30 4.04
C THR A 17 7.13 2.95 5.36
N ARG A 18 7.14 2.17 6.45
CA ARG A 18 7.50 2.64 7.80
C ARG A 18 8.95 3.12 7.91
N SER A 19 9.83 2.67 7.01
CA SER A 19 11.24 3.05 6.98
C SER A 19 11.52 4.24 6.06
N CYS A 20 10.60 4.60 5.17
CA CYS A 20 10.76 5.69 4.21
C CYS A 20 11.18 7.02 4.86
N PRO A 21 10.52 7.51 5.94
CA PRO A 21 10.85 8.79 6.52
C PRO A 21 12.30 8.86 7.04
N GLU A 22 12.77 7.79 7.68
CA GLU A 22 14.13 7.73 8.22
C GLU A 22 15.19 7.73 7.09
N TYR A 23 14.96 6.93 6.04
CA TYR A 23 15.87 6.91 4.90
C TYR A 23 15.87 8.23 4.12
N ALA A 24 14.70 8.82 3.89
CA ALA A 24 14.58 10.10 3.20
C ALA A 24 15.33 11.22 3.93
N GLU A 25 15.22 11.30 5.27
CA GLU A 25 15.93 12.26 6.09
C GLU A 25 17.46 12.10 5.93
N LYS A 26 17.98 10.87 6.08
CA LYS A 26 19.40 10.57 5.96
C LYS A 26 19.96 10.89 4.58
N ILE A 27 19.21 10.53 3.53
CA ILE A 27 19.66 10.70 2.14
C ILE A 27 19.65 12.17 1.72
N VAL A 28 18.63 12.92 2.12
CA VAL A 28 18.58 14.36 1.88
C VAL A 28 19.72 15.08 2.60
N ALA A 29 20.07 14.67 3.81
CA ALA A 29 21.21 15.21 4.54
C ALA A 29 22.56 14.98 3.83
N LEU A 30 22.66 13.93 2.99
CA LEU A 30 23.82 13.68 2.14
C LEU A 30 23.83 14.53 0.85
N GLY A 31 22.84 15.40 0.65
CA GLY A 31 22.75 16.25 -0.52
C GLY A 31 22.14 15.56 -1.74
N ILE A 32 21.32 14.50 -1.56
CA ILE A 32 20.69 13.73 -2.62
C ILE A 32 19.18 13.96 -2.56
N ASN A 33 18.53 14.19 -3.70
CA ASN A 33 17.07 14.27 -3.80
C ASN A 33 16.44 12.89 -3.60
N THR A 34 15.20 12.84 -3.15
CA THR A 34 14.51 11.55 -2.90
C THR A 34 13.15 11.48 -3.57
N VAL A 35 12.76 10.27 -3.94
CA VAL A 35 11.40 9.90 -4.34
C VAL A 35 11.00 8.67 -3.55
N ASP A 36 9.82 8.67 -2.92
CA ASP A 36 9.32 7.53 -2.17
C ASP A 36 7.86 7.23 -2.46
N SER A 37 7.41 6.05 -2.01
CA SER A 37 6.04 5.58 -2.10
C SER A 37 5.37 5.44 -0.73
N PHE A 38 5.70 6.33 0.22
CA PHE A 38 5.11 6.33 1.56
C PHE A 38 3.58 6.36 1.50
N ASP A 39 2.91 5.40 2.16
CA ASP A 39 1.47 5.14 2.01
C ASP A 39 0.67 5.13 3.33
N ILE A 40 1.27 5.54 4.45
CA ILE A 40 0.51 5.68 5.70
C ILE A 40 -0.26 6.99 5.67
N HIS A 41 -1.47 6.95 5.11
CA HIS A 41 -2.31 8.13 4.82
C HIS A 41 -2.45 9.09 6.00
N THR A 42 -2.65 8.57 7.20
CA THR A 42 -2.80 9.38 8.43
C THR A 42 -1.56 10.15 8.83
N SER A 43 -0.39 9.77 8.32
CA SER A 43 0.92 10.33 8.69
C SER A 43 1.60 11.12 7.56
N ILE A 44 0.97 11.20 6.38
CA ILE A 44 1.56 11.88 5.20
C ILE A 44 1.82 13.36 5.49
N LEU A 45 0.90 14.05 6.13
CA LEU A 45 1.02 15.48 6.41
C LEU A 45 2.20 15.78 7.35
N ASP A 46 2.34 14.99 8.41
CA ASP A 46 3.44 15.13 9.38
C ASP A 46 4.78 14.81 8.73
N TYR A 47 4.84 13.71 7.96
CA TYR A 47 6.03 13.34 7.20
C TYR A 47 6.42 14.44 6.21
N ARG A 48 5.47 14.96 5.43
CA ARG A 48 5.69 16.05 4.49
C ARG A 48 6.27 17.29 5.18
N THR A 49 5.70 17.66 6.31
CA THR A 49 6.12 18.85 7.06
C THR A 49 7.56 18.72 7.52
N LYS A 50 7.89 17.59 8.15
CA LYS A 50 9.25 17.30 8.61
C LYS A 50 10.26 17.25 7.45
N GLN A 51 9.91 16.54 6.37
CA GLN A 51 10.78 16.37 5.22
C GLN A 51 11.00 17.68 4.45
N MET A 52 10.02 18.56 4.39
CA MET A 52 10.15 19.89 3.82
C MET A 52 11.22 20.72 4.54
N GLU A 53 11.29 20.63 5.87
CA GLU A 53 12.33 21.32 6.67
C GLU A 53 13.72 20.75 6.38
N ASN A 54 13.84 19.43 6.28
CA ASN A 54 15.09 18.76 5.92
C ASN A 54 15.56 19.17 4.52
N CYS A 55 14.65 19.20 3.56
CA CYS A 55 14.93 19.62 2.20
C CYS A 55 15.39 21.09 2.12
N LYS A 56 14.73 22.00 2.85
CA LYS A 56 15.13 23.40 2.93
C LYS A 56 16.56 23.57 3.48
N LYS A 57 16.90 22.83 4.52
CA LYS A 57 18.26 22.86 5.13
C LYS A 57 19.32 22.36 4.16
N ALA A 58 19.01 21.31 3.40
CA ALA A 58 19.95 20.68 2.48
C ALA A 58 19.96 21.29 1.07
N GLY A 59 19.04 22.20 0.74
CA GLY A 59 18.86 22.70 -0.63
C GLY A 59 18.45 21.62 -1.64
N LYS A 60 17.64 20.66 -1.19
CA LYS A 60 17.21 19.48 -1.99
C LYS A 60 15.70 19.36 -2.05
N VAL A 61 15.24 18.41 -2.86
CA VAL A 61 13.83 18.13 -3.12
C VAL A 61 13.52 16.68 -2.75
N SER A 62 12.38 16.47 -2.10
CA SER A 62 11.78 15.15 -1.92
C SER A 62 10.40 15.11 -2.56
N VAL A 63 10.15 14.10 -3.37
CA VAL A 63 8.81 13.76 -3.86
C VAL A 63 8.32 12.60 -3.00
N ILE A 64 7.33 12.85 -2.18
CA ILE A 64 6.79 11.86 -1.25
C ILE A 64 5.49 11.25 -1.76
N SER A 65 5.18 10.03 -1.35
CA SER A 65 3.90 9.37 -1.67
C SER A 65 3.63 9.27 -3.18
N ALA A 66 4.68 9.02 -3.97
CA ALA A 66 4.63 8.91 -5.42
C ALA A 66 4.52 7.44 -5.86
N GLY A 67 3.78 6.62 -5.12
CA GLY A 67 3.52 5.23 -5.43
C GLY A 67 2.22 5.05 -6.21
N TRP A 68 1.45 4.08 -5.78
CA TRP A 68 0.14 3.77 -6.33
C TRP A 68 -0.97 4.50 -5.56
N ASP A 69 -1.14 4.21 -4.28
CA ASP A 69 -2.12 4.82 -3.38
C ASP A 69 -1.47 5.17 -2.02
N PRO A 70 -1.12 6.44 -1.84
CA PRO A 70 -1.28 7.58 -2.74
C PRO A 70 -0.24 7.61 -3.89
N GLY A 71 -0.64 8.25 -4.98
CA GLY A 71 0.16 8.41 -6.19
C GLY A 71 -0.70 8.43 -7.45
N SER A 72 -0.53 7.48 -8.36
CA SER A 72 -1.27 7.40 -9.62
C SER A 72 -2.78 7.20 -9.41
N ASP A 73 -3.21 6.45 -8.40
CA ASP A 73 -4.61 6.35 -7.99
C ASP A 73 -5.22 7.72 -7.69
N SER A 74 -4.50 8.57 -6.97
CA SER A 74 -4.96 9.92 -6.62
C SER A 74 -5.21 10.78 -7.86
N ILE A 75 -4.38 10.65 -8.90
CA ILE A 75 -4.54 11.36 -10.18
C ILE A 75 -5.82 10.89 -10.88
N VAL A 76 -6.04 9.58 -10.95
CA VAL A 76 -7.25 9.01 -11.57
C VAL A 76 -8.51 9.45 -10.81
N ARG A 77 -8.47 9.49 -9.48
CA ARG A 77 -9.58 10.00 -8.63
C ARG A 77 -9.93 11.44 -8.96
N VAL A 78 -8.94 12.33 -9.05
CA VAL A 78 -9.16 13.74 -9.41
C VAL A 78 -9.76 13.86 -10.81
N LEU A 79 -9.30 13.07 -11.77
CA LEU A 79 -9.88 13.04 -13.11
C LEU A 79 -11.36 12.60 -13.07
N MET A 80 -11.67 11.53 -12.36
CA MET A 80 -13.05 11.05 -12.18
C MET A 80 -13.94 12.08 -11.49
N GLU A 81 -13.41 12.82 -10.51
CA GLU A 81 -14.12 13.89 -9.82
C GLU A 81 -14.40 15.09 -10.74
N SER A 82 -13.47 15.40 -11.63
CA SER A 82 -13.67 16.44 -12.63
C SER A 82 -14.81 16.11 -13.60
N LEU A 83 -14.93 14.84 -13.98
CA LEU A 83 -15.97 14.35 -14.90
C LEU A 83 -17.33 14.21 -14.22
N ALA A 84 -17.38 13.86 -12.95
CA ALA A 84 -18.59 13.71 -12.14
C ALA A 84 -18.40 14.35 -10.76
N PRO A 85 -18.52 15.69 -10.64
CA PRO A 85 -18.21 16.41 -9.40
C PRO A 85 -19.09 15.97 -8.22
N LYS A 86 -20.32 15.54 -8.49
CA LYS A 86 -21.26 15.00 -7.49
C LYS A 86 -21.23 13.49 -7.52
N GLY A 87 -20.75 12.86 -6.46
CA GLY A 87 -20.71 11.42 -6.37
C GLY A 87 -19.63 10.91 -5.41
N LEU A 88 -19.49 9.58 -5.37
CA LEU A 88 -18.53 8.87 -4.53
C LEU A 88 -17.57 8.04 -5.39
N THR A 89 -16.32 8.00 -4.99
CA THR A 89 -15.32 7.13 -5.62
C THR A 89 -14.97 6.01 -4.64
N TYR A 90 -15.01 4.79 -5.13
CA TYR A 90 -14.61 3.58 -4.40
C TYR A 90 -13.34 3.01 -5.03
N THR A 91 -12.38 2.60 -4.20
CA THR A 91 -11.26 1.77 -4.61
C THR A 91 -11.51 0.34 -4.17
N ASN A 92 -11.53 -0.57 -5.12
CA ASN A 92 -11.65 -2.00 -4.87
C ASN A 92 -10.32 -2.64 -5.25
N PHE A 93 -9.54 -3.05 -4.25
CA PHE A 93 -8.26 -3.74 -4.46
C PHE A 93 -8.50 -5.22 -4.71
N GLY A 94 -7.78 -5.78 -5.66
CA GLY A 94 -7.89 -7.17 -6.07
C GLY A 94 -8.94 -7.40 -7.18
N PRO A 95 -9.26 -8.67 -7.48
CA PRO A 95 -8.66 -9.85 -6.84
C PRO A 95 -7.15 -9.94 -7.13
N GLY A 96 -6.38 -10.31 -6.11
CA GLY A 96 -4.94 -10.51 -6.27
C GLY A 96 -4.12 -10.28 -5.00
N MET A 97 -2.82 -10.45 -5.15
CA MET A 97 -1.86 -10.34 -4.06
C MET A 97 -1.80 -8.93 -3.50
N SER A 98 -1.77 -8.82 -2.17
CA SER A 98 -1.47 -7.59 -1.44
C SER A 98 -0.06 -7.61 -0.86
N MET A 99 0.81 -6.73 -1.36
CA MET A 99 2.22 -6.66 -0.94
C MET A 99 2.35 -6.32 0.55
N GLY A 100 1.73 -5.24 1.00
CA GLY A 100 1.84 -4.76 2.37
C GLY A 100 1.31 -5.77 3.39
N HIS A 101 0.15 -6.37 3.13
CA HIS A 101 -0.42 -7.41 3.98
C HIS A 101 0.45 -8.67 4.01
N SER A 102 1.01 -9.09 2.87
CA SER A 102 1.92 -10.24 2.81
C SER A 102 3.18 -10.00 3.64
N VAL A 103 3.79 -8.83 3.55
CA VAL A 103 4.96 -8.46 4.36
C VAL A 103 4.62 -8.44 5.86
N CYS A 104 3.44 -7.91 6.21
CA CYS A 104 2.97 -7.92 7.61
C CYS A 104 2.85 -9.34 8.15
N VAL A 105 2.25 -10.26 7.39
CA VAL A 105 2.09 -11.67 7.84
C VAL A 105 3.44 -12.36 7.99
N ARG A 106 4.37 -12.15 7.05
CA ARG A 106 5.73 -12.73 7.13
C ARG A 106 6.50 -12.32 8.39
N SER A 107 6.17 -11.16 8.96
CA SER A 107 6.79 -10.69 10.21
C SER A 107 6.25 -11.35 11.48
N LYS A 108 5.20 -12.17 11.39
CA LYS A 108 4.58 -12.82 12.54
C LYS A 108 5.37 -14.03 12.99
N LYS A 109 5.37 -14.27 14.30
CA LYS A 109 6.05 -15.43 14.89
C LYS A 109 5.41 -16.72 14.38
N GLY A 110 6.24 -17.69 14.01
CA GLY A 110 5.79 -19.00 13.53
C GLY A 110 5.39 -19.02 12.04
N VAL A 111 5.59 -17.93 11.32
CA VAL A 111 5.39 -17.85 9.87
C VAL A 111 6.74 -17.94 9.16
N LYS A 112 6.90 -18.97 8.33
CA LYS A 112 8.07 -19.17 7.48
C LYS A 112 7.96 -18.36 6.19
N GLU A 113 6.80 -18.40 5.53
CA GLU A 113 6.47 -17.63 4.34
C GLU A 113 4.96 -17.37 4.29
N ALA A 114 4.55 -16.28 3.64
CA ALA A 114 3.12 -15.95 3.55
C ALA A 114 2.78 -15.11 2.33
N LEU A 115 1.53 -15.28 1.88
CA LEU A 115 0.89 -14.50 0.84
C LEU A 115 -0.51 -14.09 1.29
N SER A 116 -0.84 -12.81 1.21
CA SER A 116 -2.19 -12.30 1.42
C SER A 116 -2.81 -11.91 0.09
N VAL A 117 -3.96 -12.49 -0.21
CA VAL A 117 -4.77 -12.18 -1.39
C VAL A 117 -5.95 -11.33 -0.96
N THR A 118 -6.19 -10.26 -1.70
CA THR A 118 -7.33 -9.38 -1.51
C THR A 118 -8.45 -9.76 -2.48
N ILE A 119 -9.65 -9.96 -1.97
CA ILE A 119 -10.86 -10.18 -2.77
C ILE A 119 -11.79 -9.00 -2.54
N PRO A 120 -12.07 -8.16 -3.55
CA PRO A 120 -12.99 -7.06 -3.42
C PRO A 120 -14.44 -7.57 -3.31
N LEU A 121 -15.19 -7.02 -2.35
CA LEU A 121 -16.62 -7.29 -2.17
C LEU A 121 -17.48 -6.13 -2.71
N GLY A 122 -16.84 -5.08 -3.21
CA GLY A 122 -17.49 -3.89 -3.73
C GLY A 122 -17.47 -2.73 -2.72
N GLU A 123 -17.61 -1.51 -3.24
CA GLU A 123 -17.71 -0.28 -2.44
C GLU A 123 -16.56 -0.05 -1.44
N GLY A 124 -15.36 -0.53 -1.80
CA GLY A 124 -14.17 -0.41 -0.95
C GLY A 124 -14.08 -1.45 0.18
N ILE A 125 -14.99 -2.41 0.23
CA ILE A 125 -14.98 -3.52 1.21
C ILE A 125 -14.17 -4.67 0.63
N HIS A 126 -13.35 -5.29 1.46
CA HIS A 126 -12.43 -6.36 1.05
C HIS A 126 -12.52 -7.56 1.99
N ARG A 127 -12.20 -8.73 1.44
CA ARG A 127 -11.91 -9.96 2.17
C ARG A 127 -10.45 -10.32 1.97
N ARG A 128 -9.79 -10.81 3.03
CA ARG A 128 -8.41 -11.26 3.00
C ARG A 128 -8.35 -12.79 3.06
N MET A 129 -7.72 -13.36 2.04
CA MET A 129 -7.38 -14.79 2.02
C MET A 129 -5.88 -14.89 2.25
N VAL A 130 -5.48 -15.36 3.42
CA VAL A 130 -4.08 -15.38 3.84
C VAL A 130 -3.57 -16.83 3.82
N TYR A 131 -2.54 -17.07 3.04
CA TYR A 131 -1.89 -18.38 2.93
C TYR A 131 -0.55 -18.31 3.66
N VAL A 132 -0.30 -19.24 4.57
CA VAL A 132 0.90 -19.27 5.41
C VAL A 132 1.60 -20.61 5.34
N GLU A 133 2.91 -20.58 5.12
CA GLU A 133 3.79 -21.69 5.46
C GLU A 133 4.19 -21.52 6.92
N LEU A 134 3.89 -22.52 7.73
CA LEU A 134 4.22 -22.50 9.16
C LEU A 134 5.66 -22.94 9.40
N GLU A 135 6.28 -22.35 10.43
CA GLU A 135 7.53 -22.88 10.98
C GLU A 135 7.26 -24.20 11.74
N GLU A 136 8.32 -24.95 11.98
CA GLU A 136 8.25 -26.18 12.76
C GLU A 136 7.66 -25.91 14.15
N CYS A 137 6.69 -26.71 14.56
CA CYS A 137 5.94 -26.59 15.83
C CYS A 137 5.02 -25.35 15.96
N ALA A 138 4.88 -24.50 14.96
CA ALA A 138 3.91 -23.40 14.99
C ALA A 138 2.49 -23.93 14.80
N LYS A 139 1.52 -23.29 15.48
CA LYS A 139 0.10 -23.64 15.40
C LYS A 139 -0.64 -22.59 14.58
N LEU A 140 -1.47 -23.05 13.65
CA LEU A 140 -2.26 -22.17 12.79
C LEU A 140 -3.19 -21.25 13.61
N GLU A 141 -3.74 -21.74 14.71
CA GLU A 141 -4.65 -20.98 15.56
C GLU A 141 -3.95 -19.75 16.18
N ASP A 142 -2.72 -19.93 16.68
CA ASP A 142 -1.94 -18.87 17.31
C ASP A 142 -1.55 -17.79 16.25
N VAL A 143 -1.06 -18.25 15.10
CA VAL A 143 -0.72 -17.35 13.96
C VAL A 143 -1.96 -16.62 13.47
N THR A 144 -3.10 -17.31 13.36
CA THR A 144 -4.36 -16.69 12.92
C THR A 144 -4.81 -15.60 13.89
N ALA A 145 -4.71 -15.84 15.20
CA ALA A 145 -5.08 -14.86 16.20
C ALA A 145 -4.20 -13.60 16.11
N GLU A 146 -2.89 -13.79 15.93
CA GLU A 146 -1.94 -12.69 15.81
C GLU A 146 -2.17 -11.87 14.51
N ILE A 147 -2.47 -12.54 13.39
CA ILE A 147 -2.80 -11.86 12.13
C ILE A 147 -4.07 -11.00 12.29
N LYS A 148 -5.15 -11.57 12.82
CA LYS A 148 -6.44 -10.88 12.98
C LYS A 148 -6.38 -9.71 13.96
N ALA A 149 -5.45 -9.72 14.91
CA ALA A 149 -5.24 -8.63 15.86
C ALA A 149 -4.42 -7.46 15.27
N ASP A 150 -3.76 -7.67 14.12
CA ASP A 150 -2.96 -6.63 13.49
C ASP A 150 -3.88 -5.57 12.83
N PRO A 151 -3.56 -4.27 12.95
CA PRO A 151 -4.32 -3.18 12.33
C PRO A 151 -4.54 -3.31 10.82
N TYR A 152 -3.65 -4.01 10.10
CA TYR A 152 -3.83 -4.30 8.67
C TYR A 152 -5.02 -5.22 8.37
N PHE A 153 -5.45 -6.03 9.36
CA PHE A 153 -6.49 -7.06 9.20
C PHE A 153 -7.71 -6.85 10.09
N ALA A 154 -7.61 -6.00 11.11
CA ALA A 154 -8.60 -5.87 12.17
C ALA A 154 -10.01 -5.47 11.68
N HIS A 155 -10.10 -4.82 10.51
CA HIS A 155 -11.37 -4.33 9.95
C HIS A 155 -11.84 -5.12 8.73
N ASP A 156 -11.06 -6.11 8.27
CA ASP A 156 -11.37 -6.92 7.11
C ASP A 156 -11.80 -8.33 7.51
N GLU A 157 -12.73 -8.90 6.76
CA GLU A 157 -13.03 -10.33 6.84
C GLU A 157 -11.78 -11.12 6.43
N THR A 158 -11.15 -11.81 7.39
CA THR A 158 -9.85 -12.47 7.20
C THR A 158 -9.94 -13.96 7.44
N HIS A 159 -9.53 -14.73 6.44
CA HIS A 159 -9.41 -16.19 6.48
C HIS A 159 -7.93 -16.57 6.31
N VAL A 160 -7.43 -17.46 7.19
CA VAL A 160 -6.04 -17.89 7.21
C VAL A 160 -5.97 -19.38 6.93
N PHE A 161 -5.11 -19.79 6.02
CA PHE A 161 -4.92 -21.17 5.57
C PHE A 161 -3.45 -21.58 5.67
N ALA A 162 -3.18 -22.72 6.30
CA ALA A 162 -1.86 -23.32 6.19
C ALA A 162 -1.71 -23.99 4.82
N VAL A 163 -0.58 -23.77 4.18
CA VAL A 163 -0.20 -24.36 2.89
C VAL A 163 1.20 -24.98 2.97
N ALA A 164 1.46 -25.94 2.11
CA ALA A 164 2.78 -26.54 2.01
C ALA A 164 3.79 -25.59 1.35
N SER A 165 3.33 -24.79 0.38
CA SER A 165 4.09 -23.73 -0.26
C SER A 165 3.18 -22.59 -0.71
N VAL A 166 3.61 -21.35 -0.50
CA VAL A 166 2.93 -20.17 -1.07
C VAL A 166 3.16 -20.04 -2.58
N ASP A 167 4.13 -20.78 -3.12
CA ASP A 167 4.39 -20.82 -4.56
C ASP A 167 3.17 -21.29 -5.36
N ASP A 168 2.31 -22.10 -4.76
CA ASP A 168 1.08 -22.59 -5.38
C ASP A 168 0.04 -21.48 -5.62
N VAL A 169 0.18 -20.32 -4.96
CA VAL A 169 -0.77 -19.20 -5.01
C VAL A 169 -0.13 -17.86 -5.42
N LYS A 170 1.18 -17.82 -5.67
CA LYS A 170 1.90 -16.55 -5.92
C LYS A 170 1.51 -15.84 -7.21
N ASP A 171 1.02 -16.57 -8.20
CA ASP A 171 0.71 -16.03 -9.53
C ASP A 171 -0.70 -15.45 -9.64
N MET A 172 -1.34 -15.12 -8.53
CA MET A 172 -2.71 -14.56 -8.51
C MET A 172 -2.80 -13.12 -9.01
N GLY A 173 -1.69 -12.51 -9.41
CA GLY A 173 -1.67 -11.15 -9.93
C GLY A 173 -1.95 -10.09 -8.85
N HIS A 174 -2.11 -8.87 -9.32
CA HIS A 174 -2.48 -7.71 -8.48
C HIS A 174 -3.42 -6.84 -9.30
N GLY A 175 -4.63 -6.58 -8.79
CA GLY A 175 -5.62 -5.80 -9.50
C GLY A 175 -6.18 -4.65 -8.66
N VAL A 176 -6.59 -3.58 -9.33
CA VAL A 176 -7.30 -2.46 -8.70
C VAL A 176 -8.41 -2.00 -9.63
N ASN A 177 -9.58 -1.74 -9.05
CA ASN A 177 -10.72 -1.19 -9.75
C ASN A 177 -11.25 0.03 -9.01
N LEU A 178 -11.11 1.22 -9.63
CA LEU A 178 -11.73 2.45 -9.15
C LEU A 178 -13.10 2.59 -9.80
N VAL A 179 -14.10 2.84 -8.98
CA VAL A 179 -15.48 3.05 -9.43
C VAL A 179 -15.98 4.37 -8.88
N ARG A 180 -16.34 5.30 -9.77
CA ARG A 180 -17.04 6.52 -9.39
C ARG A 180 -18.50 6.45 -9.77
N LYS A 181 -19.34 6.50 -8.77
CA LYS A 181 -20.80 6.64 -8.91
C LYS A 181 -21.16 8.11 -8.76
N GLY A 182 -21.61 8.74 -9.83
CA GLY A 182 -21.93 10.16 -9.90
C GLY A 182 -23.38 10.39 -10.34
N VAL A 183 -23.77 11.66 -10.31
CA VAL A 183 -25.09 12.13 -10.75
C VAL A 183 -24.90 13.26 -11.73
N SER A 184 -25.52 13.17 -12.92
CA SER A 184 -25.61 14.27 -13.88
C SER A 184 -27.06 14.65 -14.15
N GLY A 185 -27.39 15.94 -14.02
CA GLY A 185 -28.73 16.46 -14.26
C GLY A 185 -29.77 15.91 -13.28
N LYS A 186 -31.02 15.82 -13.77
CA LYS A 186 -32.16 15.41 -12.92
C LYS A 186 -32.40 13.89 -12.84
N THR A 187 -31.83 13.11 -13.74
CA THR A 187 -32.27 11.74 -13.95
C THR A 187 -31.18 10.72 -14.14
N GLN A 188 -29.92 11.10 -14.14
CA GLN A 188 -28.86 10.26 -14.66
C GLN A 188 -27.85 9.85 -13.60
N ASN A 189 -27.65 8.56 -13.45
CA ASN A 189 -26.50 7.99 -12.74
C ASN A 189 -25.33 7.87 -13.72
N GLN A 190 -24.22 8.49 -13.38
CA GLN A 190 -22.97 8.32 -14.10
C GLN A 190 -22.16 7.24 -13.40
N LEU A 191 -21.56 6.36 -14.18
CA LEU A 191 -20.65 5.34 -13.71
C LEU A 191 -19.36 5.43 -14.52
N PHE A 192 -18.26 5.72 -13.82
CA PHE A 192 -16.92 5.66 -14.38
C PHE A 192 -16.15 4.53 -13.70
N THR A 193 -15.47 3.75 -14.49
CA THR A 193 -14.67 2.63 -14.01
C THR A 193 -13.29 2.71 -14.62
N PHE A 194 -12.28 2.54 -13.77
CA PHE A 194 -10.90 2.42 -14.18
C PHE A 194 -10.33 1.14 -13.56
N THR A 195 -9.81 0.25 -14.40
CA THR A 195 -9.29 -1.05 -13.97
C THR A 195 -7.84 -1.19 -14.40
N MET A 196 -6.99 -1.67 -13.49
CA MET A 196 -5.60 -2.00 -13.73
C MET A 196 -5.27 -3.36 -13.16
#